data_4e438c4028020f108d23b225f1b70912
#
_entry.id   4e438c4028020f108d23b225f1b70912
#
_cell.length_a   1.000
_cell.length_b   1.000
_cell.length_c   1.000
_cell.angle_alpha   90.00
_cell.angle_beta   90.00
_cell.angle_gamma   90.00
#
_symmetry.space_group_name_H-M   'P 1'
#
loop_
_entity.id
_entity.type
_entity.pdbx_description
1 polymer ?
#
loop_
_entity_poly.entity_id
_entity_poly.type
_entity_poly.pdbx_seq_one_letter_code
_entity_poly.pdbx_strand_id
1 'polypeptide(L)'
;MSIHKSVKRVTTHVLNEMKLKGEKIAMLTAYDYSMAKILDEAEIDVILVGDSASNVMAGFETTLPITLDNMIYHAASVVRAVKRALVVVDLPFGTYQGNSKEALASSIRIMKETGAHAVKLEGGSQIVESIERILSAGIPVMGHLGLTPQAIHKFGTYVVRAREEEEARRLLADAKLLEATGCFAIVLEKIPAKLAEEVTKSLKIPLIGIGAGGKTDGQVLVVHDMLGITQEFSPRFLRRYHNIHAEIKRAVQSYINDVRARDFPNETEQY
;
A
#
# COMPACT_ATOMS: atom_id res chain seq x y z
N MET A 1 10.44 -38.51 -4.22
CA MET A 1 10.77 -37.32 -3.42
C MET A 1 10.17 -36.10 -4.15
N SER A 2 9.13 -35.49 -3.61
CA SER A 2 8.55 -34.29 -4.16
C SER A 2 9.49 -33.12 -3.86
N ILE A 3 10.08 -32.52 -4.90
CA ILE A 3 10.89 -31.31 -4.77
C ILE A 3 9.90 -30.17 -4.55
N HIS A 4 9.53 -29.89 -3.30
CA HIS A 4 8.89 -28.64 -2.97
C HIS A 4 9.89 -27.51 -3.33
N LYS A 5 9.71 -26.85 -4.47
CA LYS A 5 10.36 -25.57 -4.73
C LYS A 5 10.02 -24.65 -3.55
N SER A 6 10.99 -24.36 -2.69
CA SER A 6 10.80 -23.38 -1.64
C SER A 6 10.47 -22.05 -2.30
N VAL A 7 9.28 -21.52 -2.01
CA VAL A 7 8.86 -20.21 -2.51
C VAL A 7 9.85 -19.19 -1.95
N LYS A 8 10.63 -18.55 -2.82
CA LYS A 8 11.60 -17.52 -2.40
C LYS A 8 10.81 -16.27 -1.98
N ARG A 9 10.81 -15.98 -0.68
CA ARG A 9 10.13 -14.80 -0.12
C ARG A 9 10.79 -13.50 -0.59
N VAL A 10 9.97 -12.50 -0.90
CA VAL A 10 10.41 -11.11 -1.09
C VAL A 10 10.65 -10.50 0.28
N THR A 11 11.83 -9.94 0.47
CA THR A 11 12.26 -9.24 1.68
C THR A 11 12.69 -7.82 1.34
N THR A 12 12.91 -6.97 2.34
CA THR A 12 13.47 -5.64 2.14
C THR A 12 14.81 -5.67 1.40
N HIS A 13 15.63 -6.70 1.64
CA HIS A 13 16.89 -6.92 0.92
C HIS A 13 16.67 -7.23 -0.57
N VAL A 14 15.67 -8.09 -0.88
CA VAL A 14 15.32 -8.41 -2.29
C VAL A 14 14.88 -7.16 -3.05
N LEU A 15 14.12 -6.26 -2.41
CA LEU A 15 13.75 -4.99 -3.07
C LEU A 15 14.95 -4.11 -3.39
N ASN A 16 15.95 -4.06 -2.51
CA ASN A 16 17.20 -3.36 -2.78
C ASN A 16 17.97 -4.01 -3.94
N GLU A 17 18.04 -5.34 -3.99
CA GLU A 17 18.65 -6.05 -5.12
C GLU A 17 17.94 -5.75 -6.45
N MET A 18 16.59 -5.71 -6.46
CA MET A 18 15.81 -5.36 -7.64
C MET A 18 16.18 -3.95 -8.14
N LYS A 19 16.25 -2.96 -7.24
CA LYS A 19 16.71 -1.61 -7.61
C LYS A 19 18.10 -1.64 -8.24
N LEU A 20 19.07 -2.32 -7.63
CA LEU A 20 20.45 -2.41 -8.13
C LEU A 20 20.53 -3.06 -9.53
N LYS A 21 19.63 -4.00 -9.83
CA LYS A 21 19.52 -4.66 -11.12
C LYS A 21 18.67 -3.89 -12.14
N GLY A 22 18.02 -2.80 -11.73
CA GLY A 22 17.07 -2.06 -12.58
C GLY A 22 15.74 -2.79 -12.80
N GLU A 23 15.45 -3.83 -12.01
CA GLU A 23 14.18 -4.56 -12.03
C GLU A 23 13.09 -3.73 -11.36
N LYS A 24 11.88 -3.68 -11.96
CA LYS A 24 10.78 -2.88 -11.42
C LYS A 24 10.00 -3.64 -10.36
N ILE A 25 9.69 -2.95 -9.27
CA ILE A 25 8.92 -3.48 -8.14
C ILE A 25 7.44 -3.22 -8.38
N ALA A 26 6.65 -4.30 -8.40
CA ALA A 26 5.20 -4.21 -8.50
C ALA A 26 4.57 -4.30 -7.11
N MET A 27 3.76 -3.31 -6.75
CA MET A 27 3.10 -3.23 -5.45
C MET A 27 1.62 -2.94 -5.65
N LEU A 28 0.76 -3.63 -4.90
CA LEU A 28 -0.69 -3.40 -4.85
C LEU A 28 -1.18 -3.42 -3.42
N THR A 29 -2.30 -2.74 -3.16
CA THR A 29 -2.97 -2.88 -1.87
C THR A 29 -3.77 -4.18 -1.80
N ALA A 30 -3.95 -4.72 -0.59
CA ALA A 30 -4.96 -5.72 -0.28
C ALA A 30 -5.44 -5.56 1.17
N TYR A 31 -6.68 -6.00 1.44
CA TYR A 31 -7.34 -5.77 2.73
C TYR A 31 -8.02 -7.02 3.29
N ASP A 32 -8.03 -8.12 2.53
CA ASP A 32 -8.65 -9.39 2.92
C ASP A 32 -7.83 -10.59 2.44
N TYR A 33 -8.19 -11.76 2.96
CA TYR A 33 -7.53 -13.03 2.67
C TYR A 33 -7.62 -13.43 1.19
N SER A 34 -8.80 -13.32 0.58
CA SER A 34 -9.04 -13.83 -0.78
C SER A 34 -8.29 -13.02 -1.83
N MET A 35 -8.37 -11.69 -1.73
CA MET A 35 -7.63 -10.80 -2.62
C MET A 35 -6.11 -10.96 -2.44
N ALA A 36 -5.62 -10.99 -1.22
CA ALA A 36 -4.20 -11.17 -0.93
C ALA A 36 -3.66 -12.49 -1.49
N LYS A 37 -4.44 -13.58 -1.40
CA LYS A 37 -4.08 -14.88 -1.97
C LYS A 37 -3.93 -14.82 -3.49
N ILE A 38 -4.89 -14.18 -4.18
CA ILE A 38 -4.84 -14.00 -5.64
C ILE A 38 -3.61 -13.19 -6.04
N LEU A 39 -3.31 -12.10 -5.33
CA LEU A 39 -2.15 -11.26 -5.62
C LEU A 39 -0.82 -12.01 -5.40
N ASP A 40 -0.72 -12.79 -4.33
CA ASP A 40 0.48 -13.58 -4.03
C ASP A 40 0.70 -14.70 -5.07
N GLU A 41 -0.38 -15.36 -5.50
CA GLU A 41 -0.37 -16.35 -6.59
C GLU A 41 -0.02 -15.72 -7.96
N ALA A 42 -0.35 -14.44 -8.16
CA ALA A 42 0.06 -13.65 -9.32
C ALA A 42 1.49 -13.10 -9.22
N GLU A 43 2.24 -13.51 -8.21
CA GLU A 43 3.65 -13.17 -7.99
C GLU A 43 3.92 -11.68 -7.77
N ILE A 44 2.97 -10.92 -7.20
CA ILE A 44 3.21 -9.53 -6.77
C ILE A 44 4.41 -9.46 -5.82
N ASP A 45 5.22 -8.40 -5.89
CA ASP A 45 6.40 -8.28 -5.04
C ASP A 45 6.06 -7.76 -3.65
N VAL A 46 5.19 -6.76 -3.56
CA VAL A 46 4.79 -6.13 -2.30
C VAL A 46 3.28 -6.02 -2.22
N ILE A 47 2.73 -6.38 -1.07
CA ILE A 47 1.34 -6.12 -0.72
C ILE A 47 1.31 -5.06 0.38
N LEU A 48 0.58 -3.97 0.13
CA LEU A 48 0.32 -2.92 1.10
C LEU A 48 -1.06 -3.12 1.73
N VAL A 49 -1.08 -3.28 3.04
CA VAL A 49 -2.31 -3.08 3.80
C VAL A 49 -2.40 -1.60 4.09
N GLY A 50 -3.02 -0.87 3.16
CA GLY A 50 -3.08 0.59 3.18
C GLY A 50 -4.22 1.12 4.06
N ASP A 51 -4.03 2.29 4.65
CA ASP A 51 -5.10 3.02 5.34
C ASP A 51 -6.21 3.48 4.39
N SER A 52 -5.98 3.40 3.06
CA SER A 52 -7.00 3.47 2.01
C SER A 52 -8.13 2.43 2.18
N ALA A 53 -7.98 1.43 3.06
CA ALA A 53 -9.08 0.59 3.53
C ALA A 53 -10.23 1.43 4.11
N SER A 54 -9.93 2.57 4.71
CA SER A 54 -10.95 3.55 5.16
C SER A 54 -11.90 3.93 4.03
N ASN A 55 -11.38 4.18 2.83
CA ASN A 55 -12.17 4.56 1.67
C ASN A 55 -12.85 3.35 1.01
N VAL A 56 -12.06 2.34 0.59
CA VAL A 56 -12.54 1.29 -0.31
C VAL A 56 -13.22 0.12 0.41
N MET A 57 -12.98 -0.06 1.72
CA MET A 57 -13.62 -1.10 2.52
C MET A 57 -14.69 -0.57 3.46
N ALA A 58 -14.46 0.60 4.08
CA ALA A 58 -15.38 1.18 5.05
C ALA A 58 -16.24 2.33 4.50
N GLY A 59 -15.94 2.85 3.28
CA GLY A 59 -16.74 3.88 2.62
C GLY A 59 -16.59 5.29 3.18
N PHE A 60 -15.55 5.56 3.95
CA PHE A 60 -15.26 6.91 4.42
C PHE A 60 -14.64 7.79 3.32
N GLU A 61 -14.82 9.10 3.41
CA GLU A 61 -14.26 10.06 2.44
C GLU A 61 -12.74 10.21 2.52
N THR A 62 -12.15 9.97 3.70
CA THR A 62 -10.71 10.11 3.96
C THR A 62 -10.13 8.87 4.63
N THR A 63 -8.81 8.78 4.70
CA THR A 63 -8.11 7.70 5.41
C THR A 63 -8.10 7.91 6.94
N LEU A 64 -8.51 9.09 7.45
CA LEU A 64 -8.39 9.45 8.85
C LEU A 64 -9.21 8.60 9.85
N PRO A 65 -10.44 8.14 9.51
CA PRO A 65 -11.28 7.42 10.48
C PRO A 65 -10.81 6.00 10.80
N ILE A 66 -9.96 5.38 9.97
CA ILE A 66 -9.56 3.99 10.21
C ILE A 66 -8.71 3.88 11.47
N THR A 67 -9.02 2.89 12.32
CA THR A 67 -8.32 2.68 13.58
C THR A 67 -7.18 1.68 13.44
N LEU A 68 -6.28 1.65 14.44
CA LEU A 68 -5.22 0.64 14.52
C LEU A 68 -5.80 -0.78 14.57
N ASP A 69 -6.90 -0.99 15.28
CA ASP A 69 -7.55 -2.31 15.37
C ASP A 69 -8.13 -2.76 14.02
N ASN A 70 -8.70 -1.84 13.23
CA ASN A 70 -9.11 -2.13 11.87
C ASN A 70 -7.91 -2.52 10.99
N MET A 71 -6.81 -1.79 11.07
CA MET A 71 -5.60 -2.11 10.31
C MET A 71 -5.03 -3.47 10.73
N ILE A 72 -5.04 -3.81 12.00
CA ILE A 72 -4.62 -5.13 12.51
C ILE A 72 -5.52 -6.23 11.95
N TYR A 73 -6.85 -6.03 11.95
CA TYR A 73 -7.80 -7.01 11.37
C TYR A 73 -7.51 -7.29 9.88
N HIS A 74 -7.36 -6.23 9.08
CA HIS A 74 -7.04 -6.36 7.66
C HIS A 74 -5.66 -7.02 7.46
N ALA A 75 -4.64 -6.55 8.17
CA ALA A 75 -3.28 -7.06 8.05
C ALA A 75 -3.17 -8.54 8.43
N ALA A 76 -3.81 -8.96 9.53
CA ALA A 76 -3.84 -10.36 9.94
C ALA A 76 -4.52 -11.26 8.88
N SER A 77 -5.57 -10.76 8.21
CA SER A 77 -6.23 -11.46 7.12
C SER A 77 -5.32 -11.62 5.90
N VAL A 78 -4.63 -10.55 5.50
CA VAL A 78 -3.68 -10.53 4.39
C VAL A 78 -2.49 -11.46 4.65
N VAL A 79 -1.85 -11.33 5.82
CA VAL A 79 -0.63 -12.11 6.14
C VAL A 79 -0.90 -13.61 6.12
N ARG A 80 -2.06 -14.08 6.58
CA ARG A 80 -2.42 -15.51 6.52
C ARG A 80 -2.50 -16.06 5.10
N ALA A 81 -2.76 -15.22 4.11
CA ALA A 81 -2.86 -15.62 2.71
C ALA A 81 -1.51 -15.65 1.97
N VAL A 82 -0.54 -14.83 2.42
CA VAL A 82 0.68 -14.52 1.67
C VAL A 82 1.80 -15.50 2.03
N LYS A 83 2.46 -16.03 0.99
CA LYS A 83 3.62 -16.92 1.12
C LYS A 83 4.91 -16.32 0.58
N ARG A 84 4.81 -15.46 -0.44
CA ARG A 84 5.93 -14.89 -1.19
C ARG A 84 6.10 -13.39 -0.97
N ALA A 85 5.06 -12.59 -1.16
CA ALA A 85 5.15 -11.14 -1.18
C ALA A 85 5.60 -10.54 0.15
N LEU A 86 6.29 -9.39 0.11
CA LEU A 86 6.54 -8.57 1.29
C LEU A 86 5.24 -7.88 1.70
N VAL A 87 4.79 -8.06 2.93
CA VAL A 87 3.60 -7.37 3.46
C VAL A 87 4.01 -6.16 4.29
N VAL A 88 3.58 -4.99 3.87
CA VAL A 88 3.78 -3.71 4.54
C VAL A 88 2.43 -3.21 5.05
N VAL A 89 2.37 -2.66 6.25
CA VAL A 89 1.12 -2.17 6.88
C VAL A 89 1.25 -0.69 7.22
N ASP A 90 0.25 0.10 6.81
CA ASP A 90 0.20 1.50 7.20
C ASP A 90 -0.11 1.67 8.68
N LEU A 91 0.66 2.53 9.35
CA LEU A 91 0.25 3.09 10.63
C LEU A 91 -0.85 4.14 10.36
N PRO A 92 -2.08 3.96 10.90
CA PRO A 92 -3.14 4.92 10.68
C PRO A 92 -2.89 6.24 11.40
N PHE A 93 -3.58 7.29 10.92
CA PHE A 93 -3.51 8.63 11.52
C PHE A 93 -3.72 8.61 13.03
N GLY A 94 -2.92 9.39 13.76
CA GLY A 94 -2.98 9.50 15.22
C GLY A 94 -2.15 8.47 15.98
N THR A 95 -1.54 7.48 15.31
CA THR A 95 -0.79 6.40 15.98
C THR A 95 0.71 6.60 16.02
N TYR A 96 1.24 7.64 15.35
CA TYR A 96 2.70 7.91 15.30
C TYR A 96 3.07 9.39 15.26
N GLN A 97 2.11 10.29 15.01
CA GLN A 97 2.37 11.72 14.92
C GLN A 97 2.52 12.40 16.30
N GLY A 98 1.90 11.82 17.34
CA GLY A 98 1.88 12.40 18.69
C GLY A 98 3.22 12.30 19.40
N ASN A 99 3.81 11.11 19.44
CA ASN A 99 5.13 10.86 20.03
C ASN A 99 5.71 9.50 19.61
N SER A 100 7.03 9.36 19.73
CA SER A 100 7.79 8.17 19.31
C SER A 100 7.47 6.90 20.11
N LYS A 101 7.02 7.00 21.36
CA LYS A 101 6.65 5.85 22.18
C LYS A 101 5.34 5.22 21.70
N GLU A 102 4.35 6.04 21.35
CA GLU A 102 3.09 5.57 20.76
C GLU A 102 3.32 4.97 19.37
N ALA A 103 4.19 5.58 18.56
CA ALA A 103 4.59 5.05 17.28
C ALA A 103 5.17 3.63 17.39
N LEU A 104 6.09 3.43 18.34
CA LEU A 104 6.66 2.11 18.62
C LEU A 104 5.61 1.12 19.14
N ALA A 105 4.76 1.53 20.09
CA ALA A 105 3.72 0.65 20.65
C ALA A 105 2.75 0.19 19.56
N SER A 106 2.30 1.09 18.69
CA SER A 106 1.43 0.79 17.54
C SER A 106 2.10 -0.17 16.55
N SER A 107 3.38 0.07 16.22
CA SER A 107 4.16 -0.79 15.34
C SER A 107 4.34 -2.20 15.93
N ILE A 108 4.64 -2.31 17.24
CA ILE A 108 4.76 -3.60 17.92
C ILE A 108 3.44 -4.37 17.86
N ARG A 109 2.29 -3.70 18.04
CA ARG A 109 0.98 -4.34 17.89
C ARG A 109 0.79 -4.92 16.50
N ILE A 110 1.03 -4.12 15.46
CA ILE A 110 0.95 -4.62 14.07
C ILE A 110 1.84 -5.85 13.88
N MET A 111 3.13 -5.77 14.23
CA MET A 111 4.06 -6.88 14.01
C MET A 111 3.66 -8.14 14.76
N LYS A 112 3.29 -8.03 16.04
CA LYS A 112 2.97 -9.18 16.91
C LYS A 112 1.61 -9.79 16.61
N GLU A 113 0.59 -8.99 16.37
CA GLU A 113 -0.78 -9.45 16.21
C GLU A 113 -1.06 -9.95 14.79
N THR A 114 -0.28 -9.50 13.79
CA THR A 114 -0.52 -9.84 12.39
C THR A 114 0.54 -10.71 11.74
N GLY A 115 1.81 -10.61 12.21
CA GLY A 115 2.95 -11.22 11.53
C GLY A 115 3.40 -10.47 10.28
N ALA A 116 3.01 -9.19 10.11
CA ALA A 116 3.46 -8.34 9.01
C ALA A 116 5.00 -8.17 9.01
N HIS A 117 5.55 -7.75 7.87
CA HIS A 117 6.98 -7.71 7.67
C HIS A 117 7.59 -6.30 7.85
N ALA A 118 6.79 -5.25 7.69
CA ALA A 118 7.21 -3.85 7.81
C ALA A 118 6.00 -2.95 8.07
N VAL A 119 6.25 -1.72 8.49
CA VAL A 119 5.24 -0.66 8.61
C VAL A 119 5.54 0.49 7.67
N LYS A 120 4.49 1.26 7.27
CA LYS A 120 4.63 2.50 6.49
C LYS A 120 4.10 3.70 7.28
N LEU A 121 4.80 4.84 7.19
CA LEU A 121 4.47 6.09 7.83
C LEU A 121 4.53 7.24 6.81
N GLU A 122 3.62 8.21 6.95
CA GLU A 122 3.53 9.41 6.13
C GLU A 122 4.22 10.60 6.79
N GLY A 123 5.13 11.24 6.06
CA GLY A 123 5.83 12.44 6.48
C GLY A 123 7.35 12.35 6.33
N GLY A 124 8.01 13.49 6.50
CA GLY A 124 9.47 13.65 6.44
C GLY A 124 10.05 13.96 7.81
N SER A 125 10.77 15.09 7.91
CA SER A 125 11.50 15.51 9.11
C SER A 125 10.67 15.54 10.41
N GLN A 126 9.37 15.81 10.30
CA GLN A 126 8.49 15.90 11.48
C GLN A 126 8.22 14.56 12.18
N ILE A 127 8.50 13.41 11.54
CA ILE A 127 8.26 12.07 12.11
C ILE A 127 9.52 11.24 12.27
N VAL A 128 10.71 11.83 12.07
CA VAL A 128 12.00 11.11 12.12
C VAL A 128 12.20 10.43 13.46
N GLU A 129 11.90 11.09 14.58
CA GLU A 129 12.02 10.49 15.92
C GLU A 129 11.16 9.22 16.04
N SER A 130 9.95 9.22 15.49
CA SER A 130 9.09 8.04 15.48
C SER A 130 9.69 6.92 14.63
N ILE A 131 10.25 7.25 13.47
CA ILE A 131 10.93 6.28 12.59
C ILE A 131 12.14 5.67 13.27
N GLU A 132 13.03 6.49 13.84
CA GLU A 132 14.23 6.03 14.57
C GLU A 132 13.85 5.09 15.72
N ARG A 133 12.79 5.44 16.45
CA ARG A 133 12.32 4.63 17.58
C ARG A 133 11.79 3.27 17.13
N ILE A 134 11.06 3.21 16.01
CA ILE A 134 10.55 1.97 15.42
C ILE A 134 11.72 1.12 14.89
N LEU A 135 12.65 1.72 14.16
CA LEU A 135 13.83 1.04 13.61
C LEU A 135 14.72 0.48 14.72
N SER A 136 14.88 1.19 15.84
CA SER A 136 15.67 0.72 17.00
C SER A 136 15.13 -0.56 17.63
N ALA A 137 13.85 -0.88 17.43
CA ALA A 137 13.23 -2.14 17.83
C ALA A 137 13.36 -3.26 16.79
N GLY A 138 14.06 -3.01 15.67
CA GLY A 138 14.24 -3.98 14.59
C GLY A 138 13.06 -4.10 13.62
N ILE A 139 12.13 -3.15 13.63
CA ILE A 139 10.97 -3.13 12.72
C ILE A 139 11.33 -2.33 11.46
N PRO A 140 11.27 -2.92 10.25
CA PRO A 140 11.55 -2.20 9.02
C PRO A 140 10.49 -1.13 8.73
N VAL A 141 10.92 0.05 8.26
CA VAL A 141 10.05 1.19 7.97
C VAL A 141 10.14 1.59 6.49
N MET A 142 8.97 1.75 5.86
CA MET A 142 8.79 2.40 4.57
C MET A 142 8.31 3.84 4.80
N GLY A 143 8.97 4.83 4.19
CA GLY A 143 8.52 6.23 4.23
C GLY A 143 7.44 6.51 3.19
N HIS A 144 6.74 7.65 3.32
CA HIS A 144 5.79 8.14 2.33
C HIS A 144 5.83 9.67 2.25
N LEU A 145 6.14 10.20 1.07
CA LEU A 145 6.31 11.63 0.79
C LEU A 145 5.46 12.08 -0.42
N GLY A 146 5.32 13.39 -0.57
CA GLY A 146 4.51 14.03 -1.59
C GLY A 146 3.12 14.33 -1.09
N LEU A 147 2.08 13.89 -1.79
CA LEU A 147 0.74 13.90 -1.24
C LEU A 147 0.65 12.80 -0.18
N THR A 148 0.36 13.19 1.04
CA THR A 148 0.15 12.27 2.16
C THR A 148 -1.32 12.35 2.56
N PRO A 149 -2.16 11.33 2.27
CA PRO A 149 -3.61 11.37 2.53
C PRO A 149 -3.98 11.66 3.97
N GLN A 150 -3.18 11.24 4.94
CA GLN A 150 -3.39 11.56 6.35
C GLN A 150 -3.27 13.07 6.66
N ALA A 151 -2.64 13.84 5.80
CA ALA A 151 -2.55 15.30 5.92
C ALA A 151 -3.56 16.06 5.03
N ILE A 152 -4.62 15.40 4.56
CA ILE A 152 -5.55 15.96 3.56
C ILE A 152 -6.19 17.28 4.00
N HIS A 153 -6.54 17.44 5.27
CA HIS A 153 -7.09 18.69 5.77
C HIS A 153 -6.08 19.84 5.79
N LYS A 154 -4.78 19.55 5.97
CA LYS A 154 -3.70 20.54 5.83
C LYS A 154 -3.53 20.98 4.38
N PHE A 155 -3.67 20.06 3.44
CA PHE A 155 -3.54 20.35 2.01
C PHE A 155 -4.80 20.96 1.41
N GLY A 156 -5.97 20.66 1.98
CA GLY A 156 -7.28 21.12 1.50
C GLY A 156 -7.74 20.49 0.18
N THR A 157 -6.87 19.73 -0.50
CA THR A 157 -7.16 19.15 -1.81
C THR A 157 -6.16 18.03 -2.18
N TYR A 158 -6.55 17.15 -3.11
CA TYR A 158 -5.71 16.10 -3.67
C TYR A 158 -4.89 16.54 -4.90
N VAL A 159 -4.40 17.78 -4.93
CA VAL A 159 -3.57 18.27 -6.05
C VAL A 159 -2.14 17.70 -6.01
N VAL A 160 -1.45 17.79 -7.16
CA VAL A 160 -0.02 17.42 -7.28
C VAL A 160 0.81 18.31 -6.38
N ARG A 161 1.62 17.70 -5.51
CA ARG A 161 2.51 18.36 -4.55
C ARG A 161 3.89 18.65 -5.15
N ALA A 162 4.68 19.45 -4.44
CA ALA A 162 6.05 19.78 -4.80
C ALA A 162 6.21 20.34 -6.24
N ARG A 163 5.26 21.18 -6.67
CA ARG A 163 5.36 21.96 -7.92
C ARG A 163 6.25 23.17 -7.76
N GLU A 164 6.18 23.81 -6.59
CA GLU A 164 6.98 24.98 -6.24
C GLU A 164 8.37 24.54 -5.81
N GLU A 165 9.37 25.33 -6.15
CA GLU A 165 10.79 25.02 -5.94
C GLU A 165 11.12 24.76 -4.46
N GLU A 166 10.55 25.50 -3.54
CA GLU A 166 10.76 25.33 -2.11
C GLU A 166 10.22 23.99 -1.61
N GLU A 167 8.99 23.61 -2.02
CA GLU A 167 8.40 22.34 -1.66
C GLU A 167 9.18 21.17 -2.30
N ALA A 168 9.66 21.33 -3.53
CA ALA A 168 10.49 20.33 -4.21
C ALA A 168 11.84 20.12 -3.49
N ARG A 169 12.52 21.21 -3.09
CA ARG A 169 13.75 21.12 -2.30
C ARG A 169 13.53 20.46 -0.95
N ARG A 170 12.43 20.77 -0.28
CA ARG A 170 12.07 20.15 0.98
C ARG A 170 11.80 18.64 0.81
N LEU A 171 11.06 18.25 -0.21
CA LEU A 171 10.77 16.84 -0.50
C LEU A 171 12.06 16.06 -0.75
N LEU A 172 13.01 16.61 -1.53
CA LEU A 172 14.31 15.97 -1.77
C LEU A 172 15.13 15.85 -0.47
N ALA A 173 15.13 16.87 0.38
CA ALA A 173 15.79 16.86 1.67
C ALA A 173 15.17 15.81 2.61
N ASP A 174 13.85 15.76 2.70
CA ASP A 174 13.12 14.77 3.49
C ASP A 174 13.38 13.34 2.99
N ALA A 175 13.43 13.11 1.67
CA ALA A 175 13.73 11.80 1.11
C ALA A 175 15.14 11.31 1.50
N LYS A 176 16.16 12.17 1.42
CA LYS A 176 17.53 11.88 1.87
C LYS A 176 17.58 11.64 3.39
N LEU A 177 16.82 12.40 4.15
CA LEU A 177 16.75 12.23 5.61
C LEU A 177 16.14 10.88 5.96
N LEU A 178 15.04 10.46 5.32
CA LEU A 178 14.42 9.15 5.55
C LEU A 178 15.36 8.00 5.19
N GLU A 179 16.11 8.10 4.10
CA GLU A 179 17.15 7.12 3.77
C GLU A 179 18.25 7.08 4.84
N ALA A 180 18.77 8.23 5.26
CA ALA A 180 19.80 8.33 6.28
C ALA A 180 19.33 7.80 7.65
N THR A 181 18.06 7.97 7.98
CA THR A 181 17.42 7.43 9.18
C THR A 181 17.31 5.89 9.13
N GLY A 182 17.29 5.28 7.94
CA GLY A 182 17.26 3.83 7.79
C GLY A 182 15.97 3.26 7.21
N CYS A 183 15.10 4.07 6.62
CA CYS A 183 13.97 3.55 5.84
C CYS A 183 14.48 2.65 4.71
N PHE A 184 13.82 1.50 4.50
CA PHE A 184 14.23 0.57 3.45
C PHE A 184 13.68 0.93 2.06
N ALA A 185 12.63 1.74 1.99
CA ALA A 185 11.99 2.22 0.76
C ALA A 185 11.16 3.47 1.06
N ILE A 186 10.78 4.22 0.02
CA ILE A 186 9.89 5.40 0.14
C ILE A 186 8.82 5.34 -0.95
N VAL A 187 7.57 5.61 -0.59
CA VAL A 187 6.48 5.90 -1.53
C VAL A 187 6.54 7.37 -1.90
N LEU A 188 6.43 7.68 -3.19
CA LEU A 188 6.28 9.05 -3.71
C LEU A 188 4.90 9.19 -4.35
N GLU A 189 4.03 10.01 -3.76
CA GLU A 189 2.66 10.17 -4.25
C GLU A 189 2.43 11.57 -4.84
N LYS A 190 1.82 11.56 -6.05
CA LYS A 190 1.29 12.76 -6.74
C LYS A 190 2.25 13.95 -6.75
N ILE A 191 3.46 13.72 -7.28
CA ILE A 191 4.50 14.73 -7.49
C ILE A 191 4.88 14.80 -8.98
N PRO A 192 5.54 15.88 -9.45
CA PRO A 192 6.03 15.97 -10.82
C PRO A 192 6.98 14.83 -11.18
N ALA A 193 6.79 14.22 -12.35
CA ALA A 193 7.58 13.07 -12.80
C ALA A 193 9.09 13.33 -12.88
N LYS A 194 9.50 14.57 -13.25
CA LYS A 194 10.93 14.97 -13.26
C LYS A 194 11.53 14.98 -11.84
N LEU A 195 10.79 15.51 -10.88
CA LEU A 195 11.23 15.50 -9.48
C LEU A 195 11.33 14.07 -8.94
N ALA A 196 10.33 13.23 -9.23
CA ALA A 196 10.37 11.82 -8.82
C ALA A 196 11.58 11.08 -9.42
N GLU A 197 11.94 11.35 -10.69
CA GLU A 197 13.15 10.81 -11.32
C GLU A 197 14.43 11.29 -10.62
N GLU A 198 14.52 12.58 -10.28
CA GLU A 198 15.65 13.17 -9.57
C GLU A 198 15.81 12.53 -8.18
N VAL A 199 14.74 12.46 -7.40
CA VAL A 199 14.75 11.81 -6.07
C VAL A 199 15.17 10.35 -6.20
N THR A 200 14.62 9.61 -7.17
CA THR A 200 14.94 8.20 -7.38
C THR A 200 16.42 7.97 -7.66
N LYS A 201 17.05 8.83 -8.48
CA LYS A 201 18.48 8.76 -8.80
C LYS A 201 19.38 9.18 -7.63
N SER A 202 18.88 10.01 -6.72
CA SER A 202 19.66 10.54 -5.60
C SER A 202 19.74 9.59 -4.40
N LEU A 203 18.91 8.55 -4.35
CA LEU A 203 18.81 7.60 -3.24
C LEU A 203 19.26 6.19 -3.65
N LYS A 204 19.75 5.43 -2.68
CA LYS A 204 20.13 4.02 -2.82
C LYS A 204 18.97 3.07 -2.56
N ILE A 205 18.02 3.47 -1.71
CA ILE A 205 16.83 2.67 -1.39
C ILE A 205 15.75 2.75 -2.49
N PRO A 206 14.87 1.75 -2.63
CA PRO A 206 13.78 1.75 -3.60
C PRO A 206 12.78 2.89 -3.43
N LEU A 207 12.38 3.52 -4.54
CA LEU A 207 11.31 4.50 -4.62
C LEU A 207 10.11 3.91 -5.36
N ILE A 208 8.94 3.88 -4.72
CA ILE A 208 7.69 3.36 -5.26
C ILE A 208 6.77 4.55 -5.59
N GLY A 209 6.40 4.69 -6.86
CA GLY A 209 5.57 5.80 -7.32
C GLY A 209 4.08 5.49 -7.32
N ILE A 210 3.26 6.49 -7.01
CA ILE A 210 1.84 6.54 -7.34
C ILE A 210 1.50 7.96 -7.82
N GLY A 211 1.16 8.11 -9.11
CA GLY A 211 1.00 9.44 -9.69
C GLY A 211 2.28 10.28 -9.71
N ALA A 212 3.44 9.62 -9.71
CA ALA A 212 4.78 10.23 -9.70
C ALA A 212 5.59 9.94 -10.99
N GLY A 213 4.92 9.50 -12.05
CA GLY A 213 5.57 9.14 -13.32
C GLY A 213 6.21 7.74 -13.30
N GLY A 214 6.79 7.33 -14.43
CA GLY A 214 7.27 5.95 -14.65
C GLY A 214 8.78 5.75 -14.39
N LYS A 215 9.49 6.72 -13.82
CA LYS A 215 10.95 6.65 -13.62
C LYS A 215 11.35 6.27 -12.20
N THR A 216 10.41 5.97 -11.32
CA THR A 216 10.64 5.36 -10.02
C THR A 216 11.03 3.88 -10.15
N ASP A 217 11.55 3.28 -9.08
CA ASP A 217 11.97 1.87 -9.07
C ASP A 217 10.79 0.89 -9.06
N GLY A 218 9.62 1.34 -8.61
CA GLY A 218 8.38 0.57 -8.62
C GLY A 218 7.15 1.43 -8.71
N GLN A 219 5.97 0.80 -8.73
CA GLN A 219 4.66 1.46 -8.74
C GLN A 219 3.71 0.77 -7.76
N VAL A 220 2.85 1.58 -7.13
CA VAL A 220 1.74 1.07 -6.31
C VAL A 220 0.41 1.62 -6.81
N LEU A 221 -0.64 0.80 -6.74
CA LEU A 221 -2.03 1.21 -6.93
C LEU A 221 -2.92 0.58 -5.85
N VAL A 222 -4.05 1.23 -5.59
CA VAL A 222 -5.16 0.64 -4.85
C VAL A 222 -5.80 -0.43 -5.74
N VAL A 223 -5.87 -1.68 -5.25
CA VAL A 223 -6.36 -2.81 -6.04
C VAL A 223 -7.79 -2.62 -6.54
N HIS A 224 -8.67 -2.04 -5.72
CA HIS A 224 -10.06 -1.75 -6.07
C HIS A 224 -10.17 -0.79 -7.26
N ASP A 225 -9.29 0.20 -7.31
CA ASP A 225 -9.24 1.18 -8.40
C ASP A 225 -8.67 0.53 -9.67
N MET A 226 -7.58 -0.22 -9.54
CA MET A 226 -6.89 -0.90 -10.63
C MET A 226 -7.78 -1.95 -11.31
N LEU A 227 -8.58 -2.69 -10.54
CA LEU A 227 -9.52 -3.68 -11.05
C LEU A 227 -10.86 -3.07 -11.51
N GLY A 228 -11.09 -1.77 -11.31
CA GLY A 228 -12.33 -1.09 -11.67
C GLY A 228 -13.52 -1.53 -10.82
N ILE A 229 -13.29 -1.82 -9.54
CA ILE A 229 -14.36 -2.00 -8.54
C ILE A 229 -14.91 -0.63 -8.15
N THR A 230 -14.00 0.31 -7.80
CA THR A 230 -14.33 1.73 -7.56
C THR A 230 -14.61 2.42 -8.90
N GLN A 231 -15.79 3.03 -9.07
CA GLN A 231 -16.19 3.68 -10.32
C GLN A 231 -15.96 5.19 -10.29
N GLU A 232 -16.18 5.84 -9.15
CA GLU A 232 -16.20 7.29 -9.00
C GLU A 232 -14.81 7.92 -9.01
N PHE A 233 -13.75 7.15 -8.70
CA PHE A 233 -12.38 7.63 -8.66
C PHE A 233 -11.63 7.31 -9.95
N SER A 234 -11.30 8.34 -10.75
CA SER A 234 -10.61 8.17 -12.05
C SER A 234 -9.54 9.26 -12.28
N PRO A 235 -8.49 9.32 -11.45
CA PRO A 235 -7.41 10.28 -11.64
C PRO A 235 -6.56 9.91 -12.87
N ARG A 236 -5.87 10.92 -13.44
CA ARG A 236 -5.04 10.75 -14.65
C ARG A 236 -3.99 9.64 -14.55
N PHE A 237 -3.47 9.34 -13.36
CA PHE A 237 -2.43 8.32 -13.15
C PHE A 237 -2.99 6.89 -13.03
N LEU A 238 -4.31 6.73 -12.83
CA LEU A 238 -4.93 5.42 -12.70
C LEU A 238 -5.13 4.78 -14.07
N ARG A 239 -4.57 3.60 -14.26
CA ARG A 239 -4.94 2.69 -15.34
C ARG A 239 -5.82 1.60 -14.76
N ARG A 240 -7.04 1.46 -15.27
CA ARG A 240 -7.89 0.31 -14.98
C ARG A 240 -7.51 -0.83 -15.91
N TYR A 241 -7.22 -1.99 -15.34
CA TYR A 241 -6.86 -3.19 -16.09
C TYR A 241 -8.07 -4.07 -16.36
N HIS A 242 -9.17 -3.85 -15.62
CA HIS A 242 -10.46 -4.51 -15.84
C HIS A 242 -11.62 -3.65 -15.35
N ASN A 243 -12.87 -4.13 -15.53
CA ASN A 243 -14.09 -3.54 -14.96
C ASN A 243 -14.85 -4.60 -14.16
N ILE A 244 -14.28 -4.98 -13.01
CA ILE A 244 -14.85 -6.01 -12.12
C ILE A 244 -16.21 -5.59 -11.59
N HIS A 245 -16.48 -4.30 -11.41
CA HIS A 245 -17.80 -3.79 -11.02
C HIS A 245 -18.89 -4.29 -11.99
N ALA A 246 -18.68 -4.15 -13.28
CA ALA A 246 -19.65 -4.59 -14.29
C ALA A 246 -19.83 -6.12 -14.28
N GLU A 247 -18.76 -6.88 -14.09
CA GLU A 247 -18.80 -8.35 -14.01
C GLU A 247 -19.58 -8.83 -12.78
N ILE A 248 -19.28 -8.27 -11.61
CA ILE A 248 -20.00 -8.60 -10.37
C ILE A 248 -21.49 -8.26 -10.52
N LYS A 249 -21.82 -7.07 -11.06
CA LYS A 249 -23.20 -6.65 -11.27
C LYS A 249 -23.95 -7.63 -12.18
N ARG A 250 -23.32 -8.06 -13.26
CA ARG A 250 -23.90 -9.03 -14.21
C ARG A 250 -24.15 -10.38 -13.53
N ALA A 251 -23.16 -10.90 -12.82
CA ALA A 251 -23.28 -12.17 -12.11
C ALA A 251 -24.41 -12.13 -11.06
N VAL A 252 -24.51 -11.04 -10.29
CA VAL A 252 -25.61 -10.85 -9.32
C VAL A 252 -26.96 -10.78 -10.02
N GLN A 253 -27.08 -10.12 -11.18
CA GLN A 253 -28.33 -10.07 -11.95
C GLN A 253 -28.73 -11.44 -12.47
N SER A 254 -27.78 -12.25 -12.97
CA SER A 254 -28.05 -13.63 -13.37
C SER A 254 -28.59 -14.45 -12.21
N TYR A 255 -27.88 -14.45 -11.06
CA TYR A 255 -28.34 -15.14 -9.86
C TYR A 255 -29.77 -14.73 -9.44
N ILE A 256 -30.09 -13.43 -9.44
CA ILE A 256 -31.41 -12.94 -9.10
C ILE A 256 -32.49 -13.51 -10.07
N ASN A 257 -32.17 -13.56 -11.37
CA ASN A 257 -33.08 -14.09 -12.37
C ASN A 257 -33.33 -15.59 -12.17
N ASP A 258 -32.27 -16.37 -11.95
CA ASP A 258 -32.35 -17.82 -11.75
C ASP A 258 -33.17 -18.16 -10.50
N VAL A 259 -32.95 -17.47 -9.38
CA VAL A 259 -33.76 -17.62 -8.15
C VAL A 259 -35.23 -17.28 -8.41
N ARG A 260 -35.53 -16.19 -9.15
CA ARG A 260 -36.92 -15.79 -9.44
C ARG A 260 -37.60 -16.71 -10.42
N ALA A 261 -36.85 -17.28 -11.36
CA ALA A 261 -37.35 -18.28 -12.30
C ALA A 261 -37.49 -19.68 -11.69
N ARG A 262 -37.04 -19.88 -10.44
CA ARG A 262 -36.95 -21.19 -9.75
C ARG A 262 -36.01 -22.18 -10.48
N ASP A 263 -35.00 -21.64 -11.17
CA ASP A 263 -33.95 -22.42 -11.82
C ASP A 263 -32.77 -22.70 -10.87
N PHE A 264 -32.61 -21.86 -9.82
CA PHE A 264 -31.65 -22.09 -8.74
C PHE A 264 -32.34 -22.16 -7.38
N PRO A 265 -32.07 -23.22 -6.54
CA PRO A 265 -31.36 -24.45 -6.91
C PRO A 265 -32.24 -25.36 -7.77
N ASN A 266 -31.64 -25.97 -8.78
CA ASN A 266 -32.31 -27.02 -9.58
C ASN A 266 -32.10 -28.41 -8.97
N GLU A 267 -32.60 -29.48 -9.62
CA GLU A 267 -32.57 -30.87 -9.07
C GLU A 267 -31.14 -31.37 -8.80
N THR A 268 -30.13 -30.85 -9.49
CA THR A 268 -28.73 -31.30 -9.30
C THR A 268 -28.00 -30.53 -8.19
N GLU A 269 -28.61 -29.48 -7.68
CA GLU A 269 -28.06 -28.57 -6.64
C GLU A 269 -28.78 -28.72 -5.28
N GLN A 270 -29.68 -29.72 -5.16
CA GLN A 270 -30.45 -30.05 -3.94
C GLN A 270 -29.87 -31.26 -3.24
N TYR A 271 -30.07 -31.36 -1.92
CA TYR A 271 -29.71 -32.50 -1.09
C TYR A 271 -30.92 -33.31 -0.71
#